data_a9391177f0fc5c87637f3e4e96d598d7
#
_entry.id   a9391177f0fc5c87637f3e4e96d598d7
#
_cell.length_a   1.000
_cell.length_b   1.000
_cell.length_c   1.000
_cell.angle_alpha   90.00
_cell.angle_beta   90.00
_cell.angle_gamma   90.00
#
_symmetry.space_group_name_H-M   'P 1'
#
loop_
_entity.id
_entity.type
_entity.pdbx_description
1 polymer ?
#
loop_
_entity_poly.entity_id
_entity_poly.type
_entity_poly.pdbx_seq_one_letter_code
_entity_poly.pdbx_strand_id
1 'polypeptide(L)'
;TRAELLNKEREFNFEREKIENTLESYYRSMASCVFQLNRKWLPKKMSLLRVIDRRYVSSEIFIKLDEENDENWIMLVYLKDNNPNSNIVVEDKTDKEKHTSNEYKANEIFKFSDTLVDSLTLMIDKEFKKKLN
;
A
#
# COMPACT_ATOMS: atom_id res chain seq x y z
N THR A 1 31.99 16.87 15.36
CA THR A 1 32.76 15.86 16.09
C THR A 1 32.24 14.47 15.76
N ARG A 2 33.04 13.46 16.12
CA ARG A 2 32.64 12.05 15.91
C ARG A 2 31.38 11.71 16.71
N ALA A 3 31.25 12.23 17.92
CA ALA A 3 30.08 11.99 18.77
C ALA A 3 28.80 12.58 18.15
N GLU A 4 28.88 13.75 17.55
CA GLU A 4 27.74 14.38 16.86
C GLU A 4 27.30 13.59 15.64
N LEU A 5 28.25 13.08 14.85
CA LEU A 5 27.95 12.23 13.70
C LEU A 5 27.27 10.95 14.11
N LEU A 6 27.76 10.30 15.18
CA LEU A 6 27.15 9.08 15.71
C LEU A 6 25.73 9.29 16.20
N ASN A 7 25.48 10.42 16.87
CA ASN A 7 24.15 10.78 17.34
C ASN A 7 23.19 11.03 16.18
N LYS A 8 23.63 11.72 15.13
CA LYS A 8 22.82 11.96 13.93
C LYS A 8 22.49 10.66 13.23
N GLU A 9 23.43 9.73 13.15
CA GLU A 9 23.22 8.42 12.56
C GLU A 9 22.19 7.61 13.35
N ARG A 10 22.28 7.62 14.68
CA ARG A 10 21.32 6.95 15.55
C ARG A 10 19.92 7.53 15.41
N GLU A 11 19.79 8.85 15.34
CA GLU A 11 18.51 9.53 15.15
C GLU A 11 17.91 9.17 13.81
N PHE A 12 18.70 9.17 12.75
CA PHE A 12 18.27 8.80 11.41
C PHE A 12 17.78 7.35 11.38
N ASN A 13 18.53 6.42 11.94
CA ASN A 13 18.16 5.01 11.99
C ASN A 13 16.91 4.79 12.82
N PHE A 14 16.74 5.50 13.92
CA PHE A 14 15.54 5.43 14.76
C PHE A 14 14.29 5.88 14.00
N GLU A 15 14.39 6.99 13.27
CA GLU A 15 13.28 7.51 12.47
C GLU A 15 12.92 6.54 11.34
N ARG A 16 13.91 5.98 10.65
CA ARG A 16 13.69 4.98 9.60
C ARG A 16 12.97 3.76 10.14
N GLU A 17 13.44 3.23 11.25
CA GLU A 17 12.84 2.08 11.90
C GLU A 17 11.41 2.35 12.34
N LYS A 18 11.14 3.55 12.84
CA LYS A 18 9.80 3.97 13.23
C LYS A 18 8.85 4.05 12.03
N ILE A 19 9.33 4.56 10.90
CA ILE A 19 8.56 4.59 9.65
C ILE A 19 8.20 3.17 9.21
N GLU A 20 9.18 2.28 9.20
CA GLU A 20 8.99 0.89 8.80
C GLU A 20 7.98 0.17 9.71
N ASN A 21 8.11 0.37 11.01
CA ASN A 21 7.21 -0.24 11.99
C ASN A 21 5.79 0.32 11.91
N THR A 22 5.65 1.61 11.68
CA THR A 22 4.33 2.26 11.53
C THR A 22 3.58 1.68 10.33
N LEU A 23 4.28 1.41 9.24
CA LEU A 23 3.69 0.86 8.02
C LEU A 23 3.54 -0.66 8.04
N GLU A 24 4.07 -1.34 9.06
CA GLU A 24 4.08 -2.81 9.12
C GLU A 24 2.67 -3.40 9.09
N SER A 25 1.76 -2.88 9.90
CA SER A 25 0.39 -3.38 9.94
C SER A 25 -0.35 -3.16 8.61
N TYR A 26 -0.06 -2.03 7.96
CA TYR A 26 -0.62 -1.73 6.63
C TYR A 26 -0.09 -2.68 5.58
N TYR A 27 1.22 -2.94 5.60
CA TYR A 27 1.83 -3.93 4.70
C TYR A 27 1.21 -5.31 4.89
N ARG A 28 1.05 -5.77 6.13
CA ARG A 28 0.46 -7.08 6.42
C ARG A 28 -0.97 -7.18 5.92
N SER A 29 -1.75 -6.11 6.10
CA SER A 29 -3.13 -6.08 5.61
C SER A 29 -3.18 -6.16 4.09
N MET A 30 -2.32 -5.41 3.40
CA MET A 30 -2.24 -5.43 1.94
C MET A 30 -1.82 -6.81 1.43
N ALA A 31 -0.77 -7.38 2.01
CA ALA A 31 -0.27 -8.70 1.61
C ALA A 31 -1.31 -9.79 1.82
N SER A 32 -1.99 -9.78 2.95
CA SER A 32 -3.04 -10.76 3.25
C SER A 32 -4.23 -10.63 2.29
N CYS A 33 -4.69 -9.42 2.04
CA CYS A 33 -5.80 -9.15 1.15
C CYS A 33 -5.47 -9.63 -0.29
N VAL A 34 -4.30 -9.24 -0.79
CA VAL A 34 -3.86 -9.62 -2.13
C VAL A 34 -3.71 -11.13 -2.26
N PHE A 35 -3.15 -11.78 -1.26
CA PHE A 35 -3.01 -13.24 -1.25
C PHE A 35 -4.37 -13.94 -1.36
N GLN A 36 -5.35 -13.49 -0.58
CA GLN A 36 -6.69 -14.08 -0.58
C GLN A 36 -7.41 -13.84 -1.92
N LEU A 37 -7.31 -12.63 -2.45
CA LEU A 37 -7.95 -12.28 -3.72
C LEU A 37 -7.35 -13.06 -4.88
N ASN A 38 -6.04 -13.21 -4.92
CA ASN A 38 -5.36 -13.97 -5.96
C ASN A 38 -5.79 -15.44 -5.96
N ARG A 39 -6.05 -16.02 -4.79
CA ARG A 39 -6.42 -17.43 -4.66
C ARG A 39 -7.89 -17.70 -4.97
N LYS A 40 -8.78 -16.81 -4.56
CA LYS A 40 -10.22 -17.12 -4.50
C LYS A 40 -11.10 -16.30 -5.44
N TRP A 41 -10.68 -15.08 -5.78
CA TRP A 41 -11.60 -14.12 -6.39
C TRP A 41 -11.20 -13.65 -7.79
N LEU A 42 -9.94 -13.85 -8.20
CA LEU A 42 -9.50 -13.38 -9.51
C LEU A 42 -10.01 -14.28 -10.64
N PRO A 43 -10.58 -13.68 -11.71
CA PRO A 43 -10.87 -14.42 -12.94
C PRO A 43 -9.61 -15.05 -13.54
N LYS A 44 -9.73 -16.22 -14.13
CA LYS A 44 -8.58 -16.98 -14.66
C LYS A 44 -7.72 -16.23 -15.66
N LYS A 45 -8.30 -15.27 -16.38
CA LYS A 45 -7.58 -14.51 -17.42
C LYS A 45 -7.08 -13.14 -16.92
N MET A 46 -7.33 -12.80 -15.68
CA MET A 46 -6.87 -11.56 -15.11
C MET A 46 -5.46 -11.74 -14.54
N SER A 47 -4.61 -10.72 -14.72
CA SER A 47 -3.29 -10.68 -14.10
C SER A 47 -3.39 -10.74 -12.58
N LEU A 48 -2.45 -11.42 -11.94
CA LEU A 48 -2.38 -11.45 -10.48
C LEU A 48 -2.06 -10.07 -9.92
N LEU A 49 -2.56 -9.81 -8.73
CA LEU A 49 -2.19 -8.64 -7.97
C LEU A 49 -0.86 -8.90 -7.26
N ARG A 50 -0.06 -7.86 -7.10
CA ARG A 50 1.24 -7.96 -6.43
C ARG A 50 1.42 -6.78 -5.50
N VAL A 51 1.90 -7.06 -4.28
CA VAL A 51 2.29 -6.02 -3.31
C VAL A 51 3.79 -5.81 -3.42
N ILE A 52 4.20 -4.56 -3.63
CA ILE A 52 5.60 -4.18 -3.68
C ILE A 52 5.92 -3.40 -2.42
N ASP A 53 6.80 -3.96 -1.61
CA ASP A 53 7.22 -3.37 -0.35
C ASP A 53 8.51 -2.57 -0.55
N ARG A 54 8.39 -1.25 -0.47
CA ARG A 54 9.53 -0.34 -0.58
C ARG A 54 9.71 0.49 0.69
N ARG A 55 9.27 -0.03 1.83
CA ARG A 55 9.44 0.67 3.11
C ARG A 55 10.89 1.01 3.41
N TYR A 56 11.80 0.13 3.01
CA TYR A 56 13.23 0.26 3.31
C TYR A 56 13.97 1.19 2.33
N VAL A 57 13.35 1.53 1.22
CA VAL A 57 13.97 2.34 0.18
C VAL A 57 13.32 3.71 0.07
N SER A 58 12.01 3.76 -0.12
CA SER A 58 11.27 5.00 -0.39
C SER A 58 10.12 5.26 0.58
N SER A 59 10.01 4.47 1.66
CA SER A 59 8.97 4.62 2.70
C SER A 59 7.55 4.48 2.15
N GLU A 60 7.38 3.62 1.17
CA GLU A 60 6.07 3.41 0.54
C GLU A 60 5.81 1.94 0.25
N ILE A 61 4.53 1.60 0.11
CA ILE A 61 4.07 0.26 -0.28
C ILE A 61 3.01 0.47 -1.35
N PHE A 62 3.04 -0.34 -2.41
CA PHE A 62 1.99 -0.22 -3.40
C PHE A 62 1.53 -1.58 -3.93
N ILE A 63 0.33 -1.58 -4.51
CA ILE A 63 -0.27 -2.74 -5.17
C ILE A 63 -0.33 -2.44 -6.66
N LYS A 64 0.03 -3.42 -7.46
CA LYS A 64 -0.05 -3.33 -8.92
C LYS A 64 -0.51 -4.66 -9.49
N LEU A 65 -0.89 -4.66 -10.76
CA LEU A 65 -1.06 -5.88 -11.52
C LEU A 65 0.33 -6.39 -11.92
N ASP A 66 0.55 -7.68 -11.82
CA ASP A 66 1.86 -8.31 -12.07
C ASP A 66 2.43 -7.97 -13.46
N GLU A 67 1.56 -7.87 -14.46
CA GLU A 67 1.95 -7.56 -15.84
C GLU A 67 2.29 -6.09 -16.08
N GLU A 68 1.91 -5.20 -15.17
CA GLU A 68 2.12 -3.77 -15.31
C GLU A 68 3.47 -3.34 -14.72
N ASN A 69 3.95 -2.18 -15.15
CA ASN A 69 5.13 -1.55 -14.58
C ASN A 69 4.81 -0.98 -13.19
N ASP A 70 5.85 -0.81 -12.37
CA ASP A 70 5.70 -0.24 -11.03
C ASP A 70 5.06 1.15 -11.02
N GLU A 71 5.27 1.92 -12.08
CA GLU A 71 4.70 3.26 -12.24
C GLU A 71 3.18 3.23 -12.36
N ASN A 72 2.63 2.12 -12.80
CA ASN A 72 1.19 1.93 -13.01
C ASN A 72 0.53 1.22 -11.81
N TRP A 73 0.94 1.60 -10.61
CA TRP A 73 0.34 1.07 -9.40
C TRP A 73 -1.14 1.47 -9.29
N ILE A 74 -1.92 0.64 -8.61
CA ILE A 74 -3.36 0.88 -8.41
C ILE A 74 -3.70 1.40 -7.01
N MET A 75 -2.83 1.17 -6.06
CA MET A 75 -2.98 1.70 -4.69
C MET A 75 -1.60 1.94 -4.10
N LEU A 76 -1.41 3.12 -3.52
CA LEU A 76 -0.13 3.52 -2.92
C LEU A 76 -0.35 3.97 -1.47
N VAL A 77 0.48 3.45 -0.57
CA VAL A 77 0.42 3.76 0.86
C VAL A 77 1.77 4.33 1.30
N TYR A 78 1.76 5.49 1.94
CA TYR A 78 2.97 6.12 2.45
C TYR A 78 2.66 7.02 3.63
N LEU A 79 3.69 7.41 4.37
CA LEU A 79 3.56 8.37 5.46
C LEU A 79 3.63 9.79 4.92
N LYS A 80 2.71 10.63 5.39
CA LYS A 80 2.65 12.04 5.00
C LYS A 80 3.96 12.73 5.38
N ASP A 81 4.58 13.41 4.40
CA ASP A 81 5.84 14.14 4.57
C ASP A 81 6.99 13.27 5.11
N ASN A 82 6.92 11.95 4.94
CA ASN A 82 7.89 11.00 5.50
C ASN A 82 8.07 11.14 7.00
N ASN A 83 7.06 11.66 7.70
CA ASN A 83 7.10 11.88 9.13
C ASN A 83 6.44 10.69 9.84
N PRO A 84 7.18 9.94 10.70
CA PRO A 84 6.63 8.76 11.37
C PRO A 84 5.49 9.07 12.34
N ASN A 85 5.30 10.33 12.71
CA ASN A 85 4.22 10.77 13.58
C ASN A 85 3.01 11.32 12.81
N SER A 86 3.10 11.38 11.48
CA SER A 86 2.02 11.87 10.63
C SER A 86 1.03 10.77 10.25
N ASN A 87 -0.05 11.18 9.60
CA ASN A 87 -1.04 10.25 9.08
C ASN A 87 -0.47 9.43 7.93
N ILE A 88 -1.10 8.29 7.70
CA ILE A 88 -0.79 7.41 6.57
C ILE A 88 -1.70 7.81 5.42
N VAL A 89 -1.11 8.11 4.27
CA VAL A 89 -1.85 8.50 3.07
C VAL A 89 -2.04 7.28 2.19
N VAL A 90 -3.26 7.08 1.72
CA VAL A 90 -3.62 6.00 0.79
C VAL A 90 -4.17 6.64 -0.48
N GLU A 91 -3.45 6.51 -1.58
CA GLU A 91 -3.90 6.95 -2.89
C GLU A 91 -4.46 5.75 -3.65
N ASP A 92 -5.71 5.86 -4.09
CA ASP A 92 -6.48 4.77 -4.67
C ASP A 92 -6.81 5.10 -6.12
N LYS A 93 -6.29 4.29 -7.04
CA LYS A 93 -6.55 4.36 -8.48
C LYS A 93 -7.29 3.13 -9.00
N THR A 94 -7.96 2.39 -8.11
CA THR A 94 -8.70 1.19 -8.52
C THR A 94 -9.86 1.53 -9.45
N ASP A 95 -10.45 2.72 -9.29
CA ASP A 95 -11.43 3.24 -10.22
C ASP A 95 -10.73 4.18 -11.20
N LYS A 96 -10.71 3.82 -12.48
CA LYS A 96 -10.03 4.60 -13.51
C LYS A 96 -10.65 5.98 -13.72
N GLU A 97 -11.92 6.14 -13.38
CA GLU A 97 -12.64 7.40 -13.55
C GLU A 97 -12.54 8.30 -12.32
N LYS A 98 -12.26 7.74 -11.16
CA LYS A 98 -12.24 8.50 -9.90
C LYS A 98 -11.09 8.06 -9.02
N HIS A 99 -10.00 8.80 -9.07
CA HIS A 99 -8.88 8.60 -8.16
C HIS A 99 -9.18 9.30 -6.83
N THR A 100 -8.92 8.62 -5.73
CA THR A 100 -9.16 9.16 -4.39
C THR A 100 -7.90 9.13 -3.56
N SER A 101 -7.85 10.00 -2.55
CA SER A 101 -6.76 10.04 -1.57
C SER A 101 -7.38 10.16 -0.19
N ASN A 102 -7.03 9.25 0.70
CA ASN A 102 -7.54 9.22 2.06
C ASN A 102 -6.38 9.20 3.05
N GLU A 103 -6.61 9.74 4.23
CA GLU A 103 -5.62 9.70 5.29
C GLU A 103 -6.15 8.85 6.45
N TYR A 104 -5.26 8.05 7.04
CA TYR A 104 -5.57 7.21 8.19
C TYR A 104 -4.54 7.43 9.28
N LYS A 105 -4.97 7.27 10.53
CA LYS A 105 -4.05 7.22 11.66
C LYS A 105 -3.47 5.81 11.76
N ALA A 106 -2.33 5.69 12.43
CA ALA A 106 -1.67 4.39 12.61
C ALA A 106 -2.60 3.34 13.25
N ASN A 107 -3.50 3.77 14.15
CA ASN A 107 -4.44 2.88 14.83
C ASN A 107 -5.74 2.63 14.07
N GLU A 108 -5.89 3.17 12.86
CA GLU A 108 -7.10 2.99 12.05
C GLU A 108 -6.94 1.88 11.00
N ILE A 109 -6.18 0.86 11.33
CA ILE A 109 -5.88 -0.25 10.42
C ILE A 109 -7.16 -0.98 9.96
N PHE A 110 -8.16 -1.12 10.82
CA PHE A 110 -9.39 -1.80 10.45
C PHE A 110 -10.20 -1.02 9.42
N LYS A 111 -10.23 0.30 9.53
CA LYS A 111 -10.87 1.15 8.52
C LYS A 111 -10.18 1.04 7.17
N PHE A 112 -8.85 1.07 7.19
CA PHE A 112 -8.04 0.88 5.99
C PHE A 112 -8.32 -0.48 5.36
N SER A 113 -8.31 -1.55 6.16
CA SER A 113 -8.54 -2.91 5.68
C SER A 113 -9.89 -3.05 4.99
N ASP A 114 -10.94 -2.48 5.56
CA ASP A 114 -12.28 -2.51 4.98
C ASP A 114 -12.31 -1.79 3.63
N THR A 115 -11.73 -0.60 3.57
CA THR A 115 -11.65 0.18 2.33
C THR A 115 -10.84 -0.56 1.27
N LEU A 116 -9.73 -1.16 1.66
CA LEU A 116 -8.85 -1.93 0.77
C LEU A 116 -9.61 -3.08 0.11
N VAL A 117 -10.30 -3.90 0.92
CA VAL A 117 -11.08 -5.03 0.42
C VAL A 117 -12.18 -4.54 -0.54
N ASP A 118 -12.92 -3.52 -0.15
CA ASP A 118 -13.99 -2.97 -0.98
C ASP A 118 -13.48 -2.45 -2.32
N SER A 119 -12.41 -1.67 -2.30
CA SER A 119 -11.85 -1.09 -3.53
C SER A 119 -11.34 -2.15 -4.49
N LEU A 120 -10.61 -3.13 -3.98
CA LEU A 120 -10.05 -4.19 -4.82
C LEU A 120 -11.14 -5.13 -5.34
N THR A 121 -12.14 -5.48 -4.54
CA THR A 121 -13.23 -6.35 -4.98
C THR A 121 -14.08 -5.65 -6.04
N LEU A 122 -14.35 -4.36 -5.90
CA LEU A 122 -15.08 -3.60 -6.92
C LEU A 122 -14.31 -3.54 -8.23
N MET A 123 -13.01 -3.35 -8.17
CA MET A 123 -12.15 -3.35 -9.37
C MET A 123 -12.21 -4.70 -10.07
N ILE A 124 -12.09 -5.79 -9.32
CA ILE A 124 -12.13 -7.15 -9.86
C ILE A 124 -13.50 -7.42 -10.50
N ASP A 125 -14.58 -7.04 -9.84
CA ASP A 125 -15.95 -7.21 -10.36
C ASP A 125 -16.15 -6.47 -11.69
N LYS A 126 -15.64 -5.26 -11.81
CA LYS A 126 -15.71 -4.47 -13.05
C LYS A 126 -14.95 -5.16 -14.17
N GLU A 127 -13.76 -5.69 -13.90
CA GLU A 127 -12.96 -6.42 -14.88
C GLU A 127 -13.65 -7.72 -15.29
N PHE A 128 -14.26 -8.42 -14.34
CA PHE A 128 -15.01 -9.64 -14.60
C PHE A 128 -16.20 -9.37 -15.54
N LYS A 129 -16.98 -8.31 -15.28
CA LYS A 129 -18.11 -7.93 -16.11
C LYS A 129 -17.69 -7.56 -17.52
N LYS A 130 -16.56 -6.88 -17.69
CA LYS A 130 -16.03 -6.55 -19.01
C LYS A 130 -15.69 -7.80 -19.81
N LYS A 131 -15.18 -8.84 -19.17
CA LYS A 131 -14.79 -10.10 -19.83
C LYS A 131 -15.97 -10.97 -20.20
N LEU A 132 -17.11 -10.78 -19.53
CA LEU A 132 -18.36 -11.49 -19.87
C LEU A 132 -19.09 -10.87 -21.07
N ASN A 133 -18.82 -9.61 -21.34
CA ASN A 133 -19.36 -8.89 -22.47
C ASN A 133 -18.37 -8.86 -23.62
#